data_eb15b14e86dc3a71af75dc279ef434ca
#
_entry.id   eb15b14e86dc3a71af75dc279ef434ca
#
_cell.length_a   1.000
_cell.length_b   1.000
_cell.length_c   1.000
_cell.angle_alpha   90.00
_cell.angle_beta   90.00
_cell.angle_gamma   90.00
#
_symmetry.space_group_name_H-M   'P 1'
#
loop_
_entity.id
_entity.type
_entity.pdbx_description
1 polymer ?
#
loop_
_entity_poly.entity_id
_entity_poly.type
_entity_poly.pdbx_seq_one_letter_code
_entity_poly.pdbx_strand_id
1 'polypeptide(L)'
;MKFDTIYDGLIKGTEKLALVGLGYVGMPIAVEFAKHISVIGFDINEKRVNEYASGIDATNEVGEAIKNTTVEFTSDPKRLKEAKFIVVAVPTPVNPDTTPDLRPGEGASRTVGQNLTPGAIVVFESTVYPGVTEDICVPIIEKESGLKCGVDWKIGYSPERINPGDRVHTLTNIRKIVSGMDEESAREIKKVYDIVIKVGTFPVSTIKTAEAVKVVENSQRDINIAFMNEVAMICDRMGIDTDEVLAGMNTKWNALGFKPGLVGGHCIGVDPYYLTNAAEALGYHSQIILNGRKVNDSMGGFVADAAIKQMIEAGMAPKKATVVILGITFKENCPDTRNSKVVDIINRLKEYDIHPVVTDPWADATVAEHEYGVTLTDFDKIPKADCVIVAVGHNEFRSLSMMQLKGLFKSDLPDSEKVLIDVKSLYRMDELKASGMRFWRL
;
A
#
# COMPACT_ATOMS: atom_id res chain seq x y z
N MET A 1 -4.91 -24.93 30.50
CA MET A 1 -5.84 -23.79 30.32
C MET A 1 -6.73 -24.12 29.15
N LYS A 2 -7.99 -23.70 29.13
CA LYS A 2 -8.86 -23.91 27.97
C LYS A 2 -8.91 -22.61 27.16
N PHE A 3 -8.57 -22.69 25.88
CA PHE A 3 -8.60 -21.56 24.95
C PHE A 3 -9.86 -21.58 24.07
N ASP A 4 -10.58 -22.69 24.06
CA ASP A 4 -11.79 -22.94 23.29
C ASP A 4 -13.05 -22.19 23.78
N THR A 5 -12.90 -21.32 24.79
CA THR A 5 -13.97 -20.52 25.40
C THR A 5 -13.89 -19.04 25.08
N ILE A 6 -12.82 -18.58 24.38
CA ILE A 6 -12.59 -17.15 24.12
C ILE A 6 -13.69 -16.58 23.22
N TYR A 7 -14.02 -17.27 22.12
CA TYR A 7 -15.12 -16.87 21.23
C TYR A 7 -16.44 -16.70 22.00
N ASP A 8 -16.80 -17.70 22.82
CA ASP A 8 -18.04 -17.65 23.59
C ASP A 8 -18.03 -16.49 24.60
N GLY A 9 -16.87 -16.22 25.21
CA GLY A 9 -16.68 -15.10 26.13
C GLY A 9 -16.83 -13.74 25.43
N LEU A 10 -16.28 -13.59 24.24
CA LEU A 10 -16.43 -12.38 23.41
C LEU A 10 -17.91 -12.15 23.04
N ILE A 11 -18.61 -13.17 22.58
CA ILE A 11 -20.05 -13.07 22.21
C ILE A 11 -20.92 -12.76 23.41
N LYS A 12 -20.62 -13.30 24.59
CA LYS A 12 -21.36 -13.04 25.84
C LYS A 12 -20.97 -11.71 26.50
N GLY A 13 -19.94 -11.04 26.03
CA GLY A 13 -19.42 -9.79 26.61
C GLY A 13 -18.68 -9.99 27.95
N THR A 14 -18.27 -11.22 28.28
CA THR A 14 -17.44 -11.52 29.47
C THR A 14 -15.94 -11.38 29.20
N GLU A 15 -15.56 -11.41 27.94
CA GLU A 15 -14.19 -11.19 27.47
C GLU A 15 -14.16 -10.03 26.46
N LYS A 16 -12.98 -9.40 26.28
CA LYS A 16 -12.76 -8.32 25.33
C LYS A 16 -11.74 -8.72 24.27
N LEU A 17 -11.88 -8.11 23.09
CA LEU A 17 -10.83 -8.09 22.07
C LEU A 17 -10.01 -6.80 22.23
N ALA A 18 -8.69 -6.89 22.12
CA ALA A 18 -7.83 -5.71 21.99
C ALA A 18 -7.20 -5.64 20.61
N LEU A 19 -7.17 -4.45 20.03
CA LEU A 19 -6.44 -4.16 18.81
C LEU A 19 -5.25 -3.25 19.11
N VAL A 20 -4.05 -3.69 18.76
CA VAL A 20 -2.78 -2.98 18.97
C VAL A 20 -2.30 -2.39 17.65
N GLY A 21 -2.28 -1.06 17.57
CA GLY A 21 -2.01 -0.29 16.35
C GLY A 21 -3.29 0.09 15.61
N LEU A 22 -3.63 1.38 15.66
CA LEU A 22 -4.85 1.95 15.07
C LEU A 22 -4.53 2.75 13.79
N GLY A 23 -3.77 2.11 12.90
CA GLY A 23 -3.47 2.65 11.57
C GLY A 23 -4.52 2.23 10.52
N TYR A 24 -4.13 2.28 9.25
CA TYR A 24 -4.96 1.94 8.07
C TYR A 24 -5.56 0.52 8.12
N VAL A 25 -4.91 -0.41 8.80
CA VAL A 25 -5.37 -1.79 8.96
C VAL A 25 -6.16 -1.94 10.25
N GLY A 26 -5.58 -1.53 11.38
CA GLY A 26 -6.16 -1.81 12.68
C GLY A 26 -7.44 -1.04 12.96
N MET A 27 -7.56 0.20 12.49
CA MET A 27 -8.76 1.00 12.74
C MET A 27 -10.03 0.41 12.10
N PRO A 28 -10.06 0.06 10.79
CA PRO A 28 -11.21 -0.62 10.20
C PRO A 28 -11.58 -1.92 10.90
N ILE A 29 -10.58 -2.71 11.30
CA ILE A 29 -10.80 -3.96 12.03
C ILE A 29 -11.44 -3.71 13.39
N ALA A 30 -10.91 -2.74 14.16
CA ALA A 30 -11.46 -2.39 15.48
C ALA A 30 -12.93 -1.95 15.38
N VAL A 31 -13.24 -1.05 14.45
CA VAL A 31 -14.59 -0.54 14.23
C VAL A 31 -15.56 -1.63 13.79
N GLU A 32 -15.10 -2.56 12.92
CA GLU A 32 -15.97 -3.65 12.46
C GLU A 32 -16.27 -4.65 13.58
N PHE A 33 -15.25 -5.07 14.35
CA PHE A 33 -15.48 -5.92 15.52
C PHE A 33 -16.37 -5.26 16.58
N ALA A 34 -16.21 -3.95 16.80
CA ALA A 34 -16.99 -3.21 17.79
C ALA A 34 -18.50 -3.18 17.51
N LYS A 35 -18.93 -3.50 16.29
CA LYS A 35 -20.36 -3.69 15.98
C LYS A 35 -20.95 -4.96 16.61
N HIS A 36 -20.12 -5.88 17.07
CA HIS A 36 -20.54 -7.21 17.51
C HIS A 36 -20.07 -7.56 18.92
N ILE A 37 -18.91 -7.08 19.34
CA ILE A 37 -18.24 -7.44 20.60
C ILE A 37 -17.56 -6.22 21.24
N SER A 38 -17.13 -6.34 22.49
CA SER A 38 -16.38 -5.29 23.20
C SER A 38 -14.94 -5.23 22.69
N VAL A 39 -14.50 -4.04 22.25
CA VAL A 39 -13.17 -3.82 21.66
C VAL A 39 -12.43 -2.71 22.37
N ILE A 40 -11.17 -2.98 22.73
CA ILE A 40 -10.19 -1.99 23.18
C ILE A 40 -9.28 -1.67 21.99
N GLY A 41 -9.24 -0.40 21.59
CA GLY A 41 -8.34 0.09 20.56
C GLY A 41 -7.13 0.78 21.19
N PHE A 42 -5.95 0.19 21.11
CA PHE A 42 -4.71 0.72 21.65
C PHE A 42 -3.78 1.24 20.57
N ASP A 43 -3.29 2.46 20.75
CA ASP A 43 -2.19 3.01 19.93
C ASP A 43 -1.24 3.81 20.82
N ILE A 44 0.06 3.74 20.54
CA ILE A 44 1.10 4.51 21.26
C ILE A 44 1.03 6.02 20.96
N ASN A 45 0.39 6.41 19.87
CA ASN A 45 0.22 7.80 19.48
C ASN A 45 -1.00 8.41 20.20
N GLU A 46 -0.75 9.05 21.35
CA GLU A 46 -1.78 9.67 22.17
C GLU A 46 -2.60 10.72 21.42
N LYS A 47 -1.97 11.51 20.52
CA LYS A 47 -2.68 12.49 19.69
C LYS A 47 -3.74 11.80 18.83
N ARG A 48 -3.36 10.73 18.14
CA ARG A 48 -4.26 9.94 17.29
C ARG A 48 -5.40 9.31 18.10
N VAL A 49 -5.10 8.75 19.26
CA VAL A 49 -6.10 8.18 20.19
C VAL A 49 -7.12 9.25 20.59
N ASN A 50 -6.68 10.46 20.91
CA ASN A 50 -7.56 11.58 21.28
C ASN A 50 -8.43 12.06 20.10
N GLU A 51 -7.88 12.09 18.89
CA GLU A 51 -8.64 12.40 17.67
C GLU A 51 -9.76 11.38 17.45
N TYR A 52 -9.46 10.08 17.55
CA TYR A 52 -10.46 9.00 17.44
C TYR A 52 -11.53 9.08 18.52
N ALA A 53 -11.15 9.29 19.78
CA ALA A 53 -12.08 9.46 20.88
C ALA A 53 -13.00 10.69 20.69
N SER A 54 -12.55 11.68 19.94
CA SER A 54 -13.32 12.87 19.57
C SER A 54 -14.17 12.69 18.30
N GLY A 55 -14.16 11.49 17.70
CA GLY A 55 -14.91 11.19 16.47
C GLY A 55 -14.26 11.71 15.19
N ILE A 56 -12.94 11.97 15.23
CA ILE A 56 -12.14 12.39 14.06
C ILE A 56 -11.38 11.19 13.53
N ASP A 57 -11.63 10.80 12.27
CA ASP A 57 -10.89 9.71 11.61
C ASP A 57 -9.59 10.23 11.00
N ALA A 58 -8.50 10.12 11.75
CA ALA A 58 -7.17 10.53 11.29
C ALA A 58 -6.61 9.69 10.13
N THR A 59 -7.20 8.53 9.84
CA THR A 59 -6.78 7.66 8.73
C THR A 59 -7.64 7.82 7.48
N ASN A 60 -8.83 8.41 7.62
CA ASN A 60 -9.85 8.52 6.58
C ASN A 60 -10.32 7.15 5.99
N GLU A 61 -10.20 6.07 6.79
CA GLU A 61 -10.55 4.71 6.36
C GLU A 61 -11.95 4.29 6.80
N VAL A 62 -12.43 4.81 7.93
CA VAL A 62 -13.74 4.47 8.52
C VAL A 62 -14.76 5.60 8.41
N GLY A 63 -14.31 6.82 8.13
CA GLY A 63 -15.15 8.00 7.93
C GLY A 63 -16.13 8.23 9.07
N GLU A 64 -17.40 8.46 8.76
CA GLU A 64 -18.45 8.75 9.75
C GLU A 64 -18.68 7.62 10.77
N ALA A 65 -18.24 6.39 10.49
CA ALA A 65 -18.38 5.27 11.42
C ALA A 65 -17.62 5.49 12.73
N ILE A 66 -16.55 6.31 12.72
CA ILE A 66 -15.79 6.68 13.94
C ILE A 66 -16.67 7.34 14.99
N LYS A 67 -17.69 8.13 14.60
CA LYS A 67 -18.57 8.86 15.52
C LYS A 67 -19.55 7.97 16.26
N ASN A 68 -19.81 6.78 15.70
CA ASN A 68 -20.82 5.85 16.22
C ASN A 68 -20.22 4.54 16.74
N THR A 69 -18.88 4.42 16.74
CA THR A 69 -18.23 3.21 17.24
C THR A 69 -18.24 3.12 18.75
N THR A 70 -18.25 1.87 19.24
CA THR A 70 -18.13 1.55 20.67
C THR A 70 -16.72 1.14 21.07
N VAL A 71 -15.72 1.36 20.20
CA VAL A 71 -14.32 1.08 20.52
C VAL A 71 -13.85 1.92 21.70
N GLU A 72 -13.29 1.28 22.71
CA GLU A 72 -12.67 1.94 23.84
C GLU A 72 -11.23 2.35 23.47
N PHE A 73 -11.04 3.56 22.94
CA PHE A 73 -9.73 4.06 22.52
C PHE A 73 -8.84 4.40 23.72
N THR A 74 -7.58 3.97 23.69
CA THR A 74 -6.62 4.20 24.77
C THR A 74 -5.17 4.21 24.29
N SER A 75 -4.32 5.00 24.96
CA SER A 75 -2.87 4.94 24.90
C SER A 75 -2.24 4.29 26.14
N ASP A 76 -3.06 3.85 27.12
CA ASP A 76 -2.58 3.11 28.29
C ASP A 76 -2.45 1.61 27.97
N PRO A 77 -1.22 1.07 27.88
CA PRO A 77 -1.00 -0.33 27.56
C PRO A 77 -1.54 -1.29 28.64
N LYS A 78 -1.76 -0.81 29.88
CA LYS A 78 -2.29 -1.65 30.95
C LYS A 78 -3.70 -2.16 30.66
N ARG A 79 -4.45 -1.44 29.80
CA ARG A 79 -5.78 -1.85 29.36
C ARG A 79 -5.77 -3.16 28.56
N LEU A 80 -4.62 -3.55 27.96
CA LEU A 80 -4.48 -4.82 27.25
C LEU A 80 -4.71 -6.04 28.16
N LYS A 81 -4.51 -5.90 29.49
CA LYS A 81 -4.78 -6.96 30.47
C LYS A 81 -6.26 -7.38 30.54
N GLU A 82 -7.17 -6.52 30.08
CA GLU A 82 -8.60 -6.78 30.06
C GLU A 82 -9.03 -7.71 28.91
N ALA A 83 -8.14 -7.94 27.93
CA ALA A 83 -8.46 -8.70 26.72
C ALA A 83 -7.89 -10.12 26.76
N LYS A 84 -8.64 -11.07 26.17
CA LYS A 84 -8.19 -12.45 25.94
C LYS A 84 -7.91 -12.75 24.47
N PHE A 85 -8.36 -11.89 23.57
CA PHE A 85 -8.01 -11.95 22.15
C PHE A 85 -7.32 -10.65 21.76
N ILE A 86 -6.05 -10.71 21.39
CA ILE A 86 -5.24 -9.51 21.08
C ILE A 86 -4.80 -9.58 19.62
N VAL A 87 -5.19 -8.60 18.82
CA VAL A 87 -4.78 -8.46 17.43
C VAL A 87 -3.70 -7.39 17.33
N VAL A 88 -2.58 -7.69 16.68
CA VAL A 88 -1.46 -6.77 16.49
C VAL A 88 -1.38 -6.36 15.01
N ALA A 89 -1.66 -5.08 14.73
CA ALA A 89 -1.72 -4.52 13.39
C ALA A 89 -0.85 -3.25 13.27
N VAL A 90 0.45 -3.40 13.54
CA VAL A 90 1.43 -2.31 13.47
C VAL A 90 2.11 -2.27 12.08
N PRO A 91 2.63 -1.11 11.65
CA PRO A 91 3.31 -1.01 10.37
C PRO A 91 4.60 -1.84 10.31
N THR A 92 4.97 -2.24 9.11
CA THR A 92 6.19 -2.99 8.81
C THR A 92 6.90 -2.32 7.62
N PRO A 93 7.64 -1.23 7.86
CA PRO A 93 8.39 -0.54 6.82
C PRO A 93 9.65 -1.31 6.43
N VAL A 94 10.36 -0.80 5.41
CA VAL A 94 11.72 -1.24 5.06
C VAL A 94 12.72 -0.15 5.39
N ASN A 95 13.94 -0.56 5.70
CA ASN A 95 15.08 0.33 5.83
C ASN A 95 15.53 0.87 4.46
N PRO A 96 16.38 1.92 4.38
CA PRO A 96 16.90 2.43 3.11
C PRO A 96 17.65 1.40 2.26
N ASP A 97 18.21 0.36 2.88
CA ASP A 97 18.86 -0.78 2.22
C ASP A 97 17.88 -1.88 1.78
N THR A 98 16.57 -1.61 1.84
CA THR A 98 15.47 -2.54 1.53
C THR A 98 15.33 -3.74 2.47
N THR A 99 16.06 -3.78 3.58
CA THR A 99 15.86 -4.80 4.62
C THR A 99 14.58 -4.54 5.42
N PRO A 100 13.87 -5.58 5.88
CA PRO A 100 12.69 -5.41 6.74
C PRO A 100 13.00 -4.68 8.05
N ASP A 101 12.19 -3.65 8.37
CA ASP A 101 12.27 -2.99 9.68
C ASP A 101 11.25 -3.61 10.64
N LEU A 102 11.73 -4.48 11.52
CA LEU A 102 10.90 -5.19 12.49
C LEU A 102 10.69 -4.43 13.81
N ARG A 103 11.32 -3.26 13.99
CA ARG A 103 11.24 -2.48 15.25
C ARG A 103 9.81 -2.20 15.72
N PRO A 104 8.84 -1.83 14.86
CA PRO A 104 7.46 -1.66 15.30
C PRO A 104 6.82 -2.96 15.81
N GLY A 105 7.05 -4.08 15.12
CA GLY A 105 6.57 -5.41 15.52
C GLY A 105 7.18 -5.87 16.84
N GLU A 106 8.50 -5.70 17.04
CA GLU A 106 9.19 -5.98 18.29
C GLU A 106 8.68 -5.10 19.44
N GLY A 107 8.46 -3.79 19.17
CA GLY A 107 7.91 -2.86 20.16
C GLY A 107 6.50 -3.26 20.60
N ALA A 108 5.64 -3.62 19.63
CA ALA A 108 4.31 -4.14 19.93
C ALA A 108 4.36 -5.45 20.72
N SER A 109 5.28 -6.37 20.37
CA SER A 109 5.50 -7.62 21.10
C SER A 109 5.91 -7.39 22.54
N ARG A 110 6.80 -6.41 22.82
CA ARG A 110 7.16 -6.00 24.20
C ARG A 110 5.95 -5.46 24.95
N THR A 111 5.20 -4.55 24.33
CA THR A 111 4.02 -3.95 24.97
C THR A 111 2.96 -5.00 25.29
N VAL A 112 2.69 -5.91 24.36
CA VAL A 112 1.76 -7.04 24.58
C VAL A 112 2.30 -7.95 25.70
N GLY A 113 3.58 -8.35 25.66
CA GLY A 113 4.18 -9.22 26.65
C GLY A 113 4.08 -8.67 28.07
N GLN A 114 4.38 -7.39 28.30
CA GLN A 114 4.27 -6.71 29.59
C GLN A 114 2.84 -6.64 30.15
N ASN A 115 1.85 -6.83 29.30
CA ASN A 115 0.43 -6.72 29.65
C ASN A 115 -0.38 -7.98 29.34
N LEU A 116 0.28 -9.07 28.93
CA LEU A 116 -0.39 -10.33 28.61
C LEU A 116 -0.89 -11.02 29.87
N THR A 117 -2.08 -11.59 29.80
CA THR A 117 -2.66 -12.42 30.87
C THR A 117 -2.78 -13.88 30.41
N PRO A 118 -2.61 -14.85 31.32
CA PRO A 118 -2.77 -16.27 30.99
C PRO A 118 -4.14 -16.55 30.36
N GLY A 119 -4.18 -17.46 29.38
CA GLY A 119 -5.39 -17.83 28.64
C GLY A 119 -5.68 -16.94 27.44
N ALA A 120 -4.80 -16.00 27.07
CA ALA A 120 -4.98 -15.15 25.90
C ALA A 120 -4.52 -15.81 24.60
N ILE A 121 -5.11 -15.39 23.48
CA ILE A 121 -4.61 -15.65 22.12
C ILE A 121 -4.14 -14.32 21.54
N VAL A 122 -2.92 -14.29 21.00
CA VAL A 122 -2.35 -13.14 20.28
C VAL A 122 -2.30 -13.47 18.79
N VAL A 123 -2.81 -12.57 17.94
CA VAL A 123 -2.81 -12.75 16.49
C VAL A 123 -2.10 -11.56 15.82
N PHE A 124 -1.06 -11.84 15.06
CA PHE A 124 -0.40 -10.80 14.27
C PHE A 124 -1.06 -10.68 12.90
N GLU A 125 -1.26 -9.43 12.46
CA GLU A 125 -1.75 -9.09 11.12
C GLU A 125 -0.72 -8.30 10.30
N SER A 126 0.30 -7.77 10.97
CA SER A 126 1.39 -7.02 10.34
C SER A 126 2.07 -7.87 9.26
N THR A 127 2.33 -7.30 8.10
CA THR A 127 3.01 -8.01 7.00
C THR A 127 4.46 -8.30 7.37
N VAL A 128 4.85 -9.56 7.34
CA VAL A 128 6.19 -10.02 7.69
C VAL A 128 6.63 -11.17 6.77
N TYR A 129 7.92 -11.48 6.74
CA TYR A 129 8.39 -12.70 6.06
C TYR A 129 8.13 -13.95 6.93
N PRO A 130 8.06 -15.14 6.31
CA PRO A 130 7.77 -16.38 7.03
C PRO A 130 8.75 -16.66 8.18
N GLY A 131 8.19 -16.82 9.37
CA GLY A 131 8.92 -17.13 10.61
C GLY A 131 8.99 -15.98 11.60
N VAL A 132 8.75 -14.73 11.21
CA VAL A 132 8.87 -13.57 12.12
C VAL A 132 8.00 -13.71 13.36
N THR A 133 6.76 -14.14 13.21
CA THR A 133 5.82 -14.28 14.34
C THR A 133 6.34 -15.29 15.36
N GLU A 134 6.79 -16.47 14.90
CA GLU A 134 7.22 -17.55 15.79
C GLU A 134 8.66 -17.36 16.27
N ASP A 135 9.58 -16.94 15.39
CA ASP A 135 11.02 -16.94 15.67
C ASP A 135 11.49 -15.62 16.34
N ILE A 136 10.69 -14.52 16.22
CA ILE A 136 11.05 -13.19 16.77
C ILE A 136 10.02 -12.70 17.78
N CYS A 137 8.71 -12.63 17.41
CA CYS A 137 7.70 -12.04 18.28
C CYS A 137 7.41 -12.90 19.50
N VAL A 138 7.30 -14.22 19.36
CA VAL A 138 7.05 -15.14 20.48
C VAL A 138 8.13 -15.05 21.55
N PRO A 139 9.44 -15.14 21.26
CA PRO A 139 10.48 -15.01 22.29
C PRO A 139 10.45 -13.69 23.04
N ILE A 140 10.10 -12.58 22.36
CA ILE A 140 9.96 -11.28 23.01
C ILE A 140 8.78 -11.29 23.99
N ILE A 141 7.61 -11.79 23.56
CA ILE A 141 6.42 -11.86 24.42
C ILE A 141 6.68 -12.77 25.62
N GLU A 142 7.30 -13.93 25.45
CA GLU A 142 7.66 -14.84 26.54
C GLU A 142 8.59 -14.16 27.55
N LYS A 143 9.62 -13.48 27.06
CA LYS A 143 10.58 -12.76 27.91
C LYS A 143 9.92 -11.67 28.76
N GLU A 144 9.06 -10.88 28.15
CA GLU A 144 8.41 -9.73 28.80
C GLU A 144 7.26 -10.14 29.74
N SER A 145 6.55 -11.22 29.42
CA SER A 145 5.41 -11.70 30.21
C SER A 145 5.80 -12.70 31.30
N GLY A 146 6.89 -13.42 31.10
CA GLY A 146 7.23 -14.60 31.90
C GLY A 146 6.32 -15.81 31.66
N LEU A 147 5.41 -15.72 30.68
CA LEU A 147 4.46 -16.77 30.30
C LEU A 147 4.99 -17.59 29.13
N LYS A 148 4.60 -18.87 29.07
CA LYS A 148 5.05 -19.83 28.05
C LYS A 148 4.03 -19.97 26.93
N CYS A 149 4.43 -19.72 25.68
CA CYS A 149 3.62 -19.94 24.49
C CYS A 149 3.25 -21.42 24.34
N GLY A 150 2.00 -21.69 23.97
CA GLY A 150 1.45 -23.03 23.88
C GLY A 150 0.98 -23.63 25.20
N VAL A 151 1.37 -23.05 26.34
CA VAL A 151 0.97 -23.47 27.69
C VAL A 151 0.06 -22.45 28.35
N ASP A 152 0.55 -21.22 28.50
CA ASP A 152 -0.14 -20.14 29.21
C ASP A 152 -0.91 -19.21 28.25
N TRP A 153 -0.48 -19.12 27.01
CA TRP A 153 -1.08 -18.31 25.93
C TRP A 153 -0.79 -18.95 24.58
N LYS A 154 -1.52 -18.51 23.55
CA LYS A 154 -1.36 -19.03 22.18
C LYS A 154 -1.14 -17.92 21.17
N ILE A 155 -0.55 -18.27 20.03
CA ILE A 155 -0.20 -17.37 18.94
C ILE A 155 -0.90 -17.78 17.64
N GLY A 156 -1.22 -16.80 16.81
CA GLY A 156 -1.67 -17.00 15.45
C GLY A 156 -1.26 -15.87 14.53
N TYR A 157 -1.61 -16.02 13.26
CA TYR A 157 -1.34 -15.02 12.24
C TYR A 157 -2.48 -14.97 11.23
N SER A 158 -2.86 -13.76 10.83
CA SER A 158 -3.94 -13.53 9.87
C SER A 158 -3.63 -12.28 9.04
N PRO A 159 -3.09 -12.43 7.81
CA PRO A 159 -2.71 -11.27 6.98
C PRO A 159 -3.92 -10.45 6.55
N GLU A 160 -3.76 -9.14 6.48
CA GLU A 160 -4.80 -8.24 5.98
C GLU A 160 -4.63 -7.97 4.48
N ARG A 161 -5.78 -7.79 3.80
CA ARG A 161 -5.89 -7.54 2.35
C ARG A 161 -6.65 -6.26 1.99
N ILE A 162 -6.98 -5.43 2.97
CA ILE A 162 -7.59 -4.12 2.73
C ILE A 162 -6.66 -3.31 1.83
N ASN A 163 -7.26 -2.71 0.80
CA ASN A 163 -6.59 -1.76 -0.07
C ASN A 163 -7.12 -0.35 0.27
N PRO A 164 -6.30 0.54 0.84
CA PRO A 164 -6.74 1.87 1.23
C PRO A 164 -7.50 2.58 0.12
N GLY A 165 -8.68 3.15 0.47
CA GLY A 165 -9.56 3.83 -0.46
C GLY A 165 -10.44 2.91 -1.35
N ASP A 166 -10.31 1.58 -1.27
CA ASP A 166 -11.19 0.65 -1.99
C ASP A 166 -12.50 0.45 -1.22
N ARG A 167 -13.60 0.95 -1.78
CA ARG A 167 -14.94 0.85 -1.19
C ARG A 167 -15.69 -0.41 -1.61
N VAL A 168 -15.16 -1.16 -2.56
CA VAL A 168 -15.76 -2.40 -3.07
C VAL A 168 -15.25 -3.61 -2.30
N HIS A 169 -13.93 -3.73 -2.17
CA HIS A 169 -13.26 -4.82 -1.47
C HIS A 169 -12.95 -4.40 -0.03
N THR A 170 -13.93 -4.56 0.83
CA THR A 170 -13.85 -4.21 2.26
C THR A 170 -13.46 -5.40 3.12
N LEU A 171 -13.09 -5.17 4.37
CA LEU A 171 -12.75 -6.22 5.34
C LEU A 171 -13.78 -7.37 5.36
N THR A 172 -15.07 -7.04 5.29
CA THR A 172 -16.16 -8.02 5.47
C THR A 172 -16.41 -8.92 4.26
N ASN A 173 -15.99 -8.51 3.06
CA ASN A 173 -16.25 -9.22 1.79
C ASN A 173 -15.00 -9.79 1.10
N ILE A 174 -13.83 -9.66 1.72
CA ILE A 174 -12.60 -10.35 1.30
C ILE A 174 -12.41 -11.59 2.18
N ARG A 175 -12.15 -12.74 1.55
CA ARG A 175 -11.82 -13.96 2.30
C ARG A 175 -10.49 -13.80 3.01
N LYS A 176 -10.49 -13.95 4.34
CA LYS A 176 -9.32 -13.75 5.17
C LYS A 176 -8.61 -15.06 5.48
N ILE A 177 -7.29 -15.08 5.33
CA ILE A 177 -6.46 -16.22 5.74
C ILE A 177 -6.32 -16.20 7.26
N VAL A 178 -6.39 -17.36 7.89
CA VAL A 178 -6.18 -17.52 9.34
C VAL A 178 -5.30 -18.71 9.64
N SER A 179 -4.49 -18.60 10.68
CA SER A 179 -3.67 -19.69 11.17
C SER A 179 -3.47 -19.58 12.68
N GLY A 180 -3.22 -20.70 13.33
CA GLY A 180 -2.83 -20.78 14.72
C GLY A 180 -1.63 -21.70 14.88
N MET A 181 -0.98 -21.67 16.03
CA MET A 181 0.14 -22.55 16.34
C MET A 181 -0.25 -24.02 16.45
N ASP A 182 -1.52 -24.28 16.73
CA ASP A 182 -2.14 -25.61 16.81
C ASP A 182 -3.63 -25.57 16.38
N GLU A 183 -4.26 -26.74 16.30
CA GLU A 183 -5.66 -26.84 15.87
C GLU A 183 -6.65 -26.11 16.80
N GLU A 184 -6.38 -26.06 18.11
CA GLU A 184 -7.25 -25.37 19.05
C GLU A 184 -7.23 -23.86 18.81
N SER A 185 -6.04 -23.25 18.76
CA SER A 185 -5.88 -21.83 18.46
C SER A 185 -6.39 -21.48 17.06
N ALA A 186 -6.13 -22.31 16.05
CA ALA A 186 -6.62 -22.08 14.69
C ALA A 186 -8.15 -22.05 14.62
N ARG A 187 -8.84 -22.98 15.35
CA ARG A 187 -10.30 -23.00 15.43
C ARG A 187 -10.87 -21.76 16.11
N GLU A 188 -10.30 -21.35 17.24
CA GLU A 188 -10.77 -20.15 17.97
C GLU A 188 -10.52 -18.88 17.14
N ILE A 189 -9.34 -18.73 16.55
CA ILE A 189 -9.03 -17.60 15.67
C ILE A 189 -10.03 -17.54 14.50
N LYS A 190 -10.29 -18.69 13.86
CA LYS A 190 -11.30 -18.79 12.80
C LYS A 190 -12.67 -18.29 13.25
N LYS A 191 -13.18 -18.78 14.38
CA LYS A 191 -14.50 -18.38 14.92
C LYS A 191 -14.57 -16.89 15.19
N VAL A 192 -13.51 -16.30 15.77
CA VAL A 192 -13.45 -14.87 16.07
C VAL A 192 -13.49 -14.04 14.79
N TYR A 193 -12.68 -14.37 13.79
CA TYR A 193 -12.71 -13.62 12.52
C TYR A 193 -14.01 -13.82 11.73
N ASP A 194 -14.64 -15.00 11.81
CA ASP A 194 -15.93 -15.25 11.15
C ASP A 194 -17.08 -14.38 11.73
N ILE A 195 -16.88 -13.70 12.88
CA ILE A 195 -17.83 -12.68 13.38
C ILE A 195 -17.99 -11.55 12.36
N VAL A 196 -16.90 -11.13 11.73
CA VAL A 196 -16.85 -9.93 10.85
C VAL A 196 -16.66 -10.28 9.38
N ILE A 197 -16.05 -11.42 9.04
CA ILE A 197 -15.77 -11.83 7.66
C ILE A 197 -16.95 -12.60 7.08
N LYS A 198 -17.85 -11.91 6.38
CA LYS A 198 -19.10 -12.50 5.86
C LYS A 198 -18.90 -13.59 4.81
N VAL A 199 -17.82 -13.51 4.03
CA VAL A 199 -17.47 -14.51 3.01
C VAL A 199 -16.67 -15.69 3.59
N GLY A 200 -16.47 -15.67 4.91
CA GLY A 200 -15.74 -16.68 5.68
C GLY A 200 -14.23 -16.58 5.56
N THR A 201 -13.56 -17.26 6.48
CA THR A 201 -12.10 -17.35 6.53
C THR A 201 -11.58 -18.61 5.84
N PHE A 202 -10.30 -18.61 5.48
CA PHE A 202 -9.59 -19.76 4.90
C PHE A 202 -8.44 -20.14 5.84
N PRO A 203 -8.57 -21.25 6.58
CA PRO A 203 -7.53 -21.73 7.46
C PRO A 203 -6.38 -22.34 6.67
N VAL A 204 -5.15 -22.04 7.07
CA VAL A 204 -3.93 -22.69 6.59
C VAL A 204 -3.24 -23.43 7.73
N SER A 205 -2.37 -24.38 7.40
CA SER A 205 -1.84 -25.35 8.36
C SER A 205 -0.83 -24.78 9.37
N THR A 206 -0.11 -23.71 9.02
CA THR A 206 0.93 -23.12 9.88
C THR A 206 0.95 -21.60 9.78
N ILE A 207 1.49 -20.96 10.80
CA ILE A 207 1.73 -19.52 10.82
C ILE A 207 2.65 -19.11 9.68
N LYS A 208 3.77 -19.82 9.47
CA LYS A 208 4.70 -19.57 8.35
C LYS A 208 4.02 -19.64 6.98
N THR A 209 3.05 -20.54 6.81
CA THR A 209 2.26 -20.60 5.56
C THR A 209 1.39 -19.35 5.40
N ALA A 210 0.73 -18.87 6.46
CA ALA A 210 -0.10 -17.68 6.39
C ALA A 210 0.73 -16.41 6.11
N GLU A 211 1.90 -16.28 6.72
CA GLU A 211 2.88 -15.21 6.44
C GLU A 211 3.32 -15.26 4.98
N ALA A 212 3.67 -16.47 4.47
CA ALA A 212 4.08 -16.66 3.08
C ALA A 212 2.99 -16.24 2.09
N VAL A 213 1.73 -16.60 2.33
CA VAL A 213 0.60 -16.25 1.43
C VAL A 213 0.58 -14.76 1.12
N LYS A 214 0.75 -13.91 2.14
CA LYS A 214 0.71 -12.45 1.97
C LYS A 214 1.81 -11.92 1.06
N VAL A 215 3.05 -12.28 1.36
CA VAL A 215 4.21 -11.76 0.62
C VAL A 215 4.30 -12.36 -0.79
N VAL A 216 3.88 -13.62 -0.97
CA VAL A 216 3.81 -14.28 -2.28
C VAL A 216 2.75 -13.62 -3.17
N GLU A 217 1.57 -13.33 -2.63
CA GLU A 217 0.49 -12.68 -3.39
C GLU A 217 0.89 -11.27 -3.89
N ASN A 218 1.55 -10.48 -3.04
CA ASN A 218 2.03 -9.16 -3.45
C ASN A 218 3.22 -9.25 -4.42
N SER A 219 4.13 -10.21 -4.22
CA SER A 219 5.23 -10.47 -5.17
C SER A 219 4.72 -10.91 -6.53
N GLN A 220 3.69 -11.75 -6.59
CA GLN A 220 3.07 -12.15 -7.86
C GLN A 220 2.50 -10.93 -8.61
N ARG A 221 1.82 -10.03 -7.90
CA ARG A 221 1.27 -8.81 -8.50
C ARG A 221 2.38 -7.90 -9.02
N ASP A 222 3.43 -7.72 -8.25
CA ASP A 222 4.61 -6.95 -8.62
C ASP A 222 5.29 -7.48 -9.88
N ILE A 223 5.52 -8.80 -9.96
CA ILE A 223 6.12 -9.45 -11.12
C ILE A 223 5.24 -9.33 -12.36
N ASN A 224 3.91 -9.48 -12.21
CA ASN A 224 2.99 -9.33 -13.33
C ASN A 224 3.03 -7.90 -13.91
N ILE A 225 3.12 -6.88 -13.05
CA ILE A 225 3.30 -5.49 -13.50
C ILE A 225 4.68 -5.30 -14.12
N ALA A 226 5.74 -5.87 -13.54
CA ALA A 226 7.09 -5.81 -14.11
C ALA A 226 7.16 -6.41 -15.51
N PHE A 227 6.49 -7.54 -15.74
CA PHE A 227 6.38 -8.12 -17.06
C PHE A 227 5.69 -7.17 -18.05
N MET A 228 4.60 -6.51 -17.64
CA MET A 228 3.93 -5.51 -18.51
C MET A 228 4.80 -4.27 -18.75
N ASN A 229 5.56 -3.84 -17.75
CA ASN A 229 6.53 -2.76 -17.88
C ASN A 229 7.64 -3.10 -18.88
N GLU A 230 8.19 -4.30 -18.81
CA GLU A 230 9.20 -4.77 -19.78
C GLU A 230 8.61 -4.86 -21.20
N VAL A 231 7.37 -5.37 -21.34
CA VAL A 231 6.66 -5.37 -22.63
C VAL A 231 6.50 -3.94 -23.16
N ALA A 232 6.14 -2.97 -22.32
CA ALA A 232 6.02 -1.57 -22.72
C ALA A 232 7.37 -1.00 -23.20
N MET A 233 8.46 -1.29 -22.48
CA MET A 233 9.81 -0.88 -22.89
C MET A 233 10.26 -1.51 -24.21
N ILE A 234 9.82 -2.74 -24.49
CA ILE A 234 10.07 -3.42 -25.77
C ILE A 234 9.23 -2.78 -26.89
N CYS A 235 7.94 -2.58 -26.64
CA CYS A 235 7.02 -1.96 -27.61
C CYS A 235 7.48 -0.54 -28.00
N ASP A 236 7.93 0.26 -27.02
CA ASP A 236 8.49 1.60 -27.27
C ASP A 236 9.68 1.54 -28.27
N ARG A 237 10.62 0.60 -28.07
CA ARG A 237 11.76 0.40 -28.97
C ARG A 237 11.35 -0.08 -30.37
N MET A 238 10.25 -0.82 -30.47
CA MET A 238 9.71 -1.33 -31.71
C MET A 238 8.80 -0.32 -32.43
N GLY A 239 8.42 0.79 -31.77
CA GLY A 239 7.46 1.76 -32.28
C GLY A 239 6.05 1.19 -32.36
N ILE A 240 5.70 0.28 -31.44
CA ILE A 240 4.38 -0.37 -31.33
C ILE A 240 3.64 0.20 -30.13
N ASP A 241 2.34 0.46 -30.24
CA ASP A 241 1.51 0.90 -29.14
C ASP A 241 1.26 -0.23 -28.14
N THR A 242 1.67 -0.03 -26.90
CA THR A 242 1.54 -1.03 -25.84
C THR A 242 0.09 -1.37 -25.51
N ASP A 243 -0.79 -0.36 -25.42
CA ASP A 243 -2.21 -0.57 -25.11
C ASP A 243 -2.92 -1.41 -26.18
N GLU A 244 -2.57 -1.26 -27.46
CA GLU A 244 -3.12 -2.06 -28.56
C GLU A 244 -2.69 -3.52 -28.44
N VAL A 245 -1.40 -3.78 -28.11
CA VAL A 245 -0.89 -5.12 -27.85
C VAL A 245 -1.63 -5.76 -26.68
N LEU A 246 -1.79 -5.02 -25.56
CA LEU A 246 -2.47 -5.52 -24.37
C LEU A 246 -3.97 -5.73 -24.63
N ALA A 247 -4.63 -4.86 -25.39
CA ALA A 247 -6.01 -5.06 -25.80
C ALA A 247 -6.18 -6.37 -26.58
N GLY A 248 -5.30 -6.63 -27.54
CA GLY A 248 -5.28 -7.90 -28.31
C GLY A 248 -5.03 -9.11 -27.40
N MET A 249 -4.06 -9.04 -26.49
CA MET A 249 -3.76 -10.09 -25.52
C MET A 249 -4.97 -10.37 -24.61
N ASN A 250 -5.61 -9.33 -24.08
CA ASN A 250 -6.72 -9.43 -23.13
C ASN A 250 -8.04 -9.95 -23.76
N THR A 251 -8.10 -10.15 -25.07
CA THR A 251 -9.23 -10.90 -25.69
C THR A 251 -9.21 -12.38 -25.34
N LYS A 252 -8.11 -12.91 -24.80
CA LYS A 252 -7.98 -14.34 -24.48
C LYS A 252 -8.48 -14.60 -23.06
N TRP A 253 -9.16 -15.73 -22.88
CA TRP A 253 -9.77 -16.13 -21.62
C TRP A 253 -8.78 -16.29 -20.45
N ASN A 254 -7.52 -16.55 -20.73
CA ASN A 254 -6.45 -16.75 -19.75
C ASN A 254 -5.59 -15.51 -19.51
N ALA A 255 -5.96 -14.35 -20.07
CA ALA A 255 -5.28 -13.10 -19.82
C ALA A 255 -5.60 -12.59 -18.40
N LEU A 256 -4.60 -12.03 -17.72
CA LEU A 256 -4.71 -11.57 -16.33
C LEU A 256 -5.09 -10.09 -16.19
N GLY A 257 -5.12 -9.33 -17.29
CA GLY A 257 -5.54 -7.92 -17.30
C GLY A 257 -4.57 -6.93 -16.67
N PHE A 258 -3.33 -7.32 -16.34
CA PHE A 258 -2.33 -6.39 -15.86
C PHE A 258 -1.90 -5.38 -16.92
N LYS A 259 -1.54 -4.18 -16.46
CA LYS A 259 -1.06 -3.08 -17.30
C LYS A 259 0.28 -2.56 -16.79
N PRO A 260 1.09 -1.92 -17.67
CA PRO A 260 2.30 -1.24 -17.23
C PRO A 260 1.96 -0.02 -16.35
N GLY A 261 2.94 0.42 -15.57
CA GLY A 261 2.79 1.61 -14.73
C GLY A 261 3.82 1.71 -13.63
N LEU A 262 3.75 2.80 -12.90
CA LEU A 262 4.60 3.06 -11.74
C LEU A 262 4.09 2.24 -10.55
N VAL A 263 4.99 1.51 -9.89
CA VAL A 263 4.67 0.64 -8.74
C VAL A 263 5.21 1.26 -7.47
N GLY A 264 4.36 2.02 -6.79
CA GLY A 264 4.62 2.66 -5.50
C GLY A 264 3.80 2.07 -4.35
N GLY A 265 3.71 2.82 -3.25
CA GLY A 265 2.97 2.47 -2.05
C GLY A 265 3.70 1.51 -1.11
N HIS A 266 3.00 1.09 -0.03
CA HIS A 266 3.62 0.33 1.06
C HIS A 266 3.72 -1.17 0.82
N CYS A 267 2.89 -1.74 -0.06
CA CYS A 267 2.72 -3.18 -0.15
C CYS A 267 3.46 -3.74 -1.35
N ILE A 268 3.00 -3.44 -2.58
CA ILE A 268 3.49 -4.09 -3.79
C ILE A 268 4.98 -3.79 -4.02
N GLY A 269 5.42 -2.56 -3.75
CA GLY A 269 6.81 -2.15 -3.91
C GLY A 269 7.74 -2.57 -2.75
N VAL A 270 7.20 -3.10 -1.65
CA VAL A 270 7.91 -3.37 -0.40
C VAL A 270 7.92 -4.86 -0.03
N ASP A 271 6.76 -5.51 -0.03
CA ASP A 271 6.63 -6.90 0.43
C ASP A 271 7.52 -7.92 -0.32
N PRO A 272 7.83 -7.75 -1.64
CA PRO A 272 8.76 -8.63 -2.32
C PRO A 272 10.16 -8.67 -1.68
N TYR A 273 10.61 -7.56 -1.09
CA TYR A 273 11.89 -7.52 -0.38
C TYR A 273 11.88 -8.37 0.90
N TYR A 274 10.72 -8.47 1.59
CA TYR A 274 10.59 -9.38 2.73
C TYR A 274 10.86 -10.83 2.32
N LEU A 275 10.25 -11.26 1.19
CA LEU A 275 10.41 -12.63 0.71
C LEU A 275 11.84 -12.90 0.21
N THR A 276 12.43 -11.95 -0.52
CA THR A 276 13.79 -12.11 -1.05
C THR A 276 14.85 -12.06 0.03
N ASN A 277 14.70 -11.22 1.07
CA ASN A 277 15.60 -11.24 2.24
C ASN A 277 15.55 -12.57 2.98
N ALA A 278 14.34 -13.13 3.19
CA ALA A 278 14.22 -14.45 3.81
C ALA A 278 14.87 -15.55 2.96
N ALA A 279 14.73 -15.48 1.64
CA ALA A 279 15.36 -16.42 0.71
C ALA A 279 16.90 -16.33 0.75
N GLU A 280 17.45 -15.12 0.76
CA GLU A 280 18.91 -14.89 0.88
C GLU A 280 19.47 -15.45 2.20
N ALA A 281 18.77 -15.27 3.32
CA ALA A 281 19.15 -15.83 4.60
C ALA A 281 19.20 -17.37 4.58
N LEU A 282 18.44 -18.01 3.68
CA LEU A 282 18.44 -19.45 3.44
C LEU A 282 19.42 -19.88 2.33
N GLY A 283 20.21 -18.96 1.78
CA GLY A 283 21.17 -19.23 0.70
C GLY A 283 20.55 -19.32 -0.70
N TYR A 284 19.32 -18.84 -0.89
CA TYR A 284 18.66 -18.81 -2.20
C TYR A 284 18.56 -17.38 -2.74
N HIS A 285 19.33 -17.11 -3.80
CA HIS A 285 19.25 -15.83 -4.49
C HIS A 285 18.03 -15.79 -5.43
N SER A 286 17.09 -14.89 -5.16
CA SER A 286 15.85 -14.76 -5.94
C SER A 286 16.15 -14.19 -7.34
N GLN A 287 15.79 -14.94 -8.39
CA GLN A 287 16.00 -14.54 -9.78
C GLN A 287 14.86 -13.67 -10.31
N ILE A 288 13.64 -14.18 -10.21
CA ILE A 288 12.45 -13.56 -10.83
C ILE A 288 12.00 -12.33 -10.04
N ILE A 289 11.88 -12.45 -8.70
CA ILE A 289 11.32 -11.40 -7.85
C ILE A 289 12.23 -10.16 -7.85
N LEU A 290 13.54 -10.35 -7.66
CA LEU A 290 14.48 -9.23 -7.66
C LEU A 290 14.60 -8.56 -9.03
N ASN A 291 14.60 -9.33 -10.13
CA ASN A 291 14.63 -8.74 -11.47
C ASN A 291 13.31 -8.00 -11.79
N GLY A 292 12.16 -8.54 -11.36
CA GLY A 292 10.88 -7.81 -11.44
C GLY A 292 10.93 -6.47 -10.70
N ARG A 293 11.46 -6.47 -9.47
CA ARG A 293 11.66 -5.20 -8.72
C ARG A 293 12.55 -4.21 -9.45
N LYS A 294 13.69 -4.65 -10.02
CA LYS A 294 14.57 -3.77 -10.79
C LYS A 294 13.86 -3.14 -11.99
N VAL A 295 13.04 -3.91 -12.72
CA VAL A 295 12.23 -3.36 -13.82
C VAL A 295 11.28 -2.29 -13.29
N ASN A 296 10.48 -2.60 -12.26
CA ASN A 296 9.51 -1.67 -11.71
C ASN A 296 10.18 -0.41 -11.13
N ASP A 297 11.31 -0.55 -10.45
CA ASP A 297 12.06 0.58 -9.90
C ASP A 297 12.69 1.47 -10.98
N SER A 298 13.00 0.92 -12.15
CA SER A 298 13.57 1.68 -13.27
C SER A 298 12.53 2.54 -14.04
N MET A 299 11.23 2.30 -13.83
CA MET A 299 10.18 2.91 -14.65
C MET A 299 10.08 4.43 -14.51
N GLY A 300 10.36 5.00 -13.33
CA GLY A 300 10.39 6.45 -13.15
C GLY A 300 11.45 7.10 -14.03
N GLY A 301 12.66 6.52 -14.05
CA GLY A 301 13.74 6.94 -14.94
C GLY A 301 13.38 6.80 -16.41
N PHE A 302 12.77 5.67 -16.81
CA PHE A 302 12.35 5.42 -18.19
C PHE A 302 11.35 6.47 -18.69
N VAL A 303 10.36 6.85 -17.86
CA VAL A 303 9.39 7.91 -18.20
C VAL A 303 10.07 9.27 -18.35
N ALA A 304 10.98 9.62 -17.44
CA ALA A 304 11.71 10.88 -17.51
C ALA A 304 12.60 10.96 -18.76
N ASP A 305 13.31 9.88 -19.08
CA ASP A 305 14.15 9.79 -20.28
C ASP A 305 13.30 9.89 -21.56
N ALA A 306 12.10 9.29 -21.59
CA ALA A 306 11.15 9.45 -22.68
C ALA A 306 10.69 10.90 -22.83
N ALA A 307 10.38 11.60 -21.72
CA ALA A 307 10.01 13.02 -21.74
C ALA A 307 11.14 13.89 -22.31
N ILE A 308 12.38 13.67 -21.86
CA ILE A 308 13.56 14.38 -22.36
C ILE A 308 13.75 14.13 -23.87
N LYS A 309 13.64 12.88 -24.32
CA LYS A 309 13.73 12.52 -25.73
C LYS A 309 12.68 13.25 -26.54
N GLN A 310 11.41 13.24 -26.12
CA GLN A 310 10.33 13.91 -26.82
C GLN A 310 10.54 15.45 -26.90
N MET A 311 11.05 16.09 -25.84
CA MET A 311 11.42 17.50 -25.85
C MET A 311 12.54 17.81 -26.86
N ILE A 312 13.58 16.98 -26.91
CA ILE A 312 14.69 17.13 -27.88
C ILE A 312 14.15 16.98 -29.32
N GLU A 313 13.35 15.98 -29.57
CA GLU A 313 12.75 15.73 -30.89
C GLU A 313 11.75 16.83 -31.30
N ALA A 314 11.17 17.57 -30.35
CA ALA A 314 10.37 18.77 -30.56
C ALA A 314 11.24 20.04 -30.82
N GLY A 315 12.57 19.90 -30.85
CA GLY A 315 13.49 21.02 -31.05
C GLY A 315 13.76 21.86 -29.81
N MET A 316 13.33 21.40 -28.62
CA MET A 316 13.53 22.11 -27.37
C MET A 316 14.92 21.86 -26.78
N ALA A 317 15.43 22.80 -26.00
CA ALA A 317 16.50 22.58 -25.06
C ALA A 317 15.92 22.17 -23.70
N PRO A 318 15.97 20.89 -23.29
CA PRO A 318 15.22 20.38 -22.10
C PRO A 318 15.51 21.17 -20.82
N LYS A 319 16.75 21.58 -20.60
CA LYS A 319 17.16 22.41 -19.45
C LYS A 319 16.40 23.76 -19.36
N LYS A 320 15.88 24.28 -20.46
CA LYS A 320 15.14 25.54 -20.50
C LYS A 320 13.63 25.34 -20.55
N ALA A 321 13.18 24.10 -20.68
CA ALA A 321 11.79 23.78 -20.80
C ALA A 321 11.05 23.91 -19.47
N THR A 322 9.85 24.44 -19.50
CA THR A 322 8.91 24.42 -18.38
C THR A 322 8.20 23.07 -18.37
N VAL A 323 8.51 22.22 -17.42
CA VAL A 323 7.89 20.89 -17.27
C VAL A 323 6.87 20.94 -16.14
N VAL A 324 5.66 20.46 -16.39
CA VAL A 324 4.60 20.33 -15.38
C VAL A 324 4.26 18.85 -15.21
N ILE A 325 4.22 18.39 -13.95
CA ILE A 325 3.82 17.02 -13.59
C ILE A 325 2.44 17.07 -12.93
N LEU A 326 1.52 16.29 -13.46
CA LEU A 326 0.15 16.12 -12.95
C LEU A 326 0.08 14.84 -12.12
N GLY A 327 0.01 14.99 -10.80
CA GLY A 327 -0.05 13.91 -9.82
C GLY A 327 1.30 13.54 -9.22
N ILE A 328 1.32 13.36 -7.89
CA ILE A 328 2.48 12.86 -7.12
C ILE A 328 2.11 11.69 -6.21
N THR A 329 0.84 11.43 -5.97
CA THR A 329 0.42 10.27 -5.15
C THR A 329 0.83 8.96 -5.80
N PHE A 330 0.99 7.89 -5.01
CA PHE A 330 1.38 6.60 -5.57
C PHE A 330 0.27 5.94 -6.40
N LYS A 331 -0.98 6.38 -6.22
CA LYS A 331 -2.18 5.79 -6.83
C LYS A 331 -3.26 6.87 -7.03
N GLU A 332 -4.11 6.67 -8.03
CA GLU A 332 -5.23 7.56 -8.34
C GLU A 332 -6.25 7.68 -7.20
N ASN A 333 -6.80 8.88 -7.02
CA ASN A 333 -7.88 9.22 -6.09
C ASN A 333 -7.59 8.82 -4.63
N CYS A 334 -6.34 8.95 -4.23
CA CYS A 334 -5.86 8.61 -2.89
C CYS A 334 -4.85 9.68 -2.45
N PRO A 335 -4.90 10.19 -1.21
CA PRO A 335 -4.00 11.25 -0.74
C PRO A 335 -2.58 10.77 -0.38
N ASP A 336 -2.31 9.48 -0.47
CA ASP A 336 -1.08 8.85 -0.01
C ASP A 336 0.08 9.02 -1.02
N THR A 337 1.16 9.66 -0.58
CA THR A 337 2.36 9.92 -1.39
C THR A 337 3.51 8.95 -1.13
N ARG A 338 3.38 8.07 -0.12
CA ARG A 338 4.47 7.20 0.34
C ARG A 338 4.98 6.28 -0.77
N ASN A 339 6.31 6.22 -0.92
CA ASN A 339 7.00 5.46 -1.96
C ASN A 339 6.49 5.75 -3.38
N SER A 340 6.05 6.98 -3.64
CA SER A 340 5.59 7.36 -4.98
C SER A 340 6.74 7.32 -5.99
N LYS A 341 6.56 6.57 -7.06
CA LYS A 341 7.53 6.48 -8.17
C LYS A 341 7.54 7.71 -9.08
N VAL A 342 6.62 8.65 -8.87
CA VAL A 342 6.67 9.99 -9.50
C VAL A 342 7.87 10.78 -9.00
N VAL A 343 8.28 10.54 -7.74
CA VAL A 343 9.50 11.14 -7.18
C VAL A 343 10.74 10.72 -7.96
N ASP A 344 10.78 9.49 -8.46
CA ASP A 344 11.89 9.01 -9.29
C ASP A 344 11.92 9.73 -10.66
N ILE A 345 10.74 10.07 -11.23
CA ILE A 345 10.65 10.93 -12.43
C ILE A 345 11.23 12.32 -12.14
N ILE A 346 10.82 12.92 -11.01
CA ILE A 346 11.29 14.25 -10.59
C ILE A 346 12.81 14.26 -10.40
N ASN A 347 13.33 13.27 -9.69
CA ASN A 347 14.77 13.15 -9.42
C ASN A 347 15.56 12.95 -10.70
N ARG A 348 15.09 12.09 -11.61
CA ARG A 348 15.73 11.87 -12.90
C ARG A 348 15.75 13.14 -13.77
N LEU A 349 14.67 13.91 -13.78
CA LEU A 349 14.63 15.21 -14.47
C LEU A 349 15.62 16.20 -13.85
N LYS A 350 15.75 16.24 -12.52
CA LYS A 350 16.71 17.09 -11.82
C LYS A 350 18.17 16.78 -12.18
N GLU A 351 18.51 15.54 -12.50
CA GLU A 351 19.86 15.17 -12.99
C GLU A 351 20.23 15.91 -14.29
N TYR A 352 19.21 16.30 -15.08
CA TYR A 352 19.38 17.11 -16.31
C TYR A 352 19.14 18.61 -16.07
N ASP A 353 19.12 19.03 -14.79
CA ASP A 353 18.87 20.42 -14.38
C ASP A 353 17.46 20.91 -14.81
N ILE A 354 16.51 20.00 -14.88
CA ILE A 354 15.09 20.27 -15.14
C ILE A 354 14.35 20.22 -13.81
N HIS A 355 13.74 21.33 -13.40
CA HIS A 355 13.00 21.44 -12.14
C HIS A 355 11.49 21.51 -12.44
N PRO A 356 10.77 20.38 -12.41
CA PRO A 356 9.35 20.36 -12.77
C PRO A 356 8.50 21.06 -11.70
N VAL A 357 7.43 21.69 -12.15
CA VAL A 357 6.33 22.15 -11.30
C VAL A 357 5.37 20.98 -11.11
N VAL A 358 4.99 20.69 -9.87
CA VAL A 358 4.15 19.55 -9.54
C VAL A 358 2.81 20.03 -8.98
N THR A 359 1.73 19.44 -9.47
CA THR A 359 0.37 19.65 -8.95
C THR A 359 -0.33 18.32 -8.68
N ASP A 360 -1.09 18.26 -7.60
CA ASP A 360 -1.88 17.08 -7.25
C ASP A 360 -3.14 17.51 -6.47
N PRO A 361 -4.33 17.07 -6.86
CA PRO A 361 -5.58 17.47 -6.19
C PRO A 361 -5.84 16.71 -4.87
N TRP A 362 -5.08 15.64 -4.59
CA TRP A 362 -5.30 14.75 -3.45
C TRP A 362 -4.17 14.78 -2.43
N ALA A 363 -2.93 15.00 -2.86
CA ALA A 363 -1.76 14.92 -1.98
C ALA A 363 -1.75 16.03 -0.92
N ASP A 364 -1.32 15.69 0.29
CA ASP A 364 -1.02 16.67 1.32
C ASP A 364 0.30 17.39 0.99
N ALA A 365 0.22 18.70 0.79
CA ALA A 365 1.38 19.53 0.43
C ALA A 365 2.47 19.51 1.50
N THR A 366 2.09 19.44 2.79
CA THR A 366 3.05 19.41 3.91
C THR A 366 3.83 18.10 3.92
N VAL A 367 3.14 17.00 3.62
CA VAL A 367 3.78 15.65 3.54
C VAL A 367 4.70 15.58 2.33
N ALA A 368 4.27 16.07 1.15
CA ALA A 368 5.09 16.08 -0.06
C ALA A 368 6.37 16.91 0.10
N GLU A 369 6.27 18.07 0.75
CA GLU A 369 7.43 18.92 1.05
C GLU A 369 8.37 18.25 2.06
N HIS A 370 7.83 17.69 3.16
CA HIS A 370 8.64 17.10 4.22
C HIS A 370 9.35 15.82 3.77
N GLU A 371 8.66 14.95 3.04
CA GLU A 371 9.19 13.63 2.64
C GLU A 371 10.12 13.72 1.42
N TYR A 372 9.80 14.61 0.46
CA TYR A 372 10.45 14.60 -0.85
C TYR A 372 11.07 15.94 -1.26
N GLY A 373 10.88 17.00 -0.47
CA GLY A 373 11.30 18.35 -0.86
C GLY A 373 10.57 18.84 -2.12
N VAL A 374 9.31 18.45 -2.28
CA VAL A 374 8.47 18.81 -3.43
C VAL A 374 7.38 19.76 -2.99
N THR A 375 7.47 21.01 -3.42
CA THR A 375 6.42 22.01 -3.21
C THR A 375 5.32 21.82 -4.23
N LEU A 376 4.09 21.60 -3.77
CA LEU A 376 2.92 21.48 -4.65
C LEU A 376 2.37 22.85 -5.05
N THR A 377 2.00 22.99 -6.31
CA THR A 377 1.37 24.19 -6.87
C THR A 377 -0.11 23.88 -7.17
N ASP A 378 -1.00 24.79 -6.79
CA ASP A 378 -2.42 24.68 -7.13
C ASP A 378 -2.61 24.58 -8.66
N PHE A 379 -3.53 23.74 -9.11
CA PHE A 379 -3.74 23.48 -10.54
C PHE A 379 -4.03 24.74 -11.38
N ASP A 380 -4.72 25.71 -10.82
CA ASP A 380 -5.05 27.00 -11.46
C ASP A 380 -3.87 27.98 -11.51
N LYS A 381 -2.80 27.71 -10.76
CA LYS A 381 -1.59 28.54 -10.67
C LYS A 381 -0.37 27.95 -11.38
N ILE A 382 -0.48 26.76 -11.96
CA ILE A 382 0.65 26.19 -12.70
C ILE A 382 1.05 27.07 -13.89
N PRO A 383 2.34 27.19 -14.20
CA PRO A 383 2.79 27.93 -15.39
C PRO A 383 2.37 27.21 -16.67
N LYS A 384 2.30 27.95 -17.77
CA LYS A 384 2.16 27.34 -19.08
C LYS A 384 3.40 26.56 -19.45
N ALA A 385 3.20 25.30 -19.85
CA ALA A 385 4.25 24.30 -20.00
C ALA A 385 4.78 24.20 -21.45
N ASP A 386 5.98 23.68 -21.56
CA ASP A 386 6.55 23.12 -22.80
C ASP A 386 6.29 21.61 -22.84
N CYS A 387 6.35 20.95 -21.66
CA CYS A 387 6.08 19.53 -21.49
C CYS A 387 5.14 19.29 -20.31
N VAL A 388 4.12 18.48 -20.50
CA VAL A 388 3.17 18.02 -19.45
C VAL A 388 3.30 16.53 -19.28
N ILE A 389 3.55 16.08 -18.05
CA ILE A 389 3.64 14.66 -17.67
C ILE A 389 2.41 14.32 -16.82
N VAL A 390 1.51 13.51 -17.33
CA VAL A 390 0.37 13.00 -16.58
C VAL A 390 0.81 11.71 -15.89
N ALA A 391 1.28 11.85 -14.65
CA ALA A 391 1.92 10.77 -13.92
C ALA A 391 0.92 9.89 -13.15
N VAL A 392 -0.18 10.49 -12.67
CA VAL A 392 -1.22 9.79 -11.90
C VAL A 392 -2.59 10.01 -12.53
N GLY A 393 -3.39 8.94 -12.61
CA GLY A 393 -4.70 8.95 -13.29
C GLY A 393 -5.85 9.42 -12.41
N HIS A 394 -5.71 10.55 -11.67
CA HIS A 394 -6.81 11.15 -10.93
C HIS A 394 -8.01 11.46 -11.80
N ASN A 395 -9.19 11.39 -11.26
CA ASN A 395 -10.44 11.69 -12.00
C ASN A 395 -10.41 13.10 -12.59
N GLU A 396 -9.83 14.06 -11.89
CA GLU A 396 -9.65 15.44 -12.30
C GLU A 396 -8.82 15.55 -13.60
N PHE A 397 -7.74 14.76 -13.71
CA PHE A 397 -6.90 14.74 -14.90
C PHE A 397 -7.51 13.92 -16.03
N ARG A 398 -8.16 12.81 -15.68
CA ARG A 398 -8.88 11.95 -16.66
C ARG A 398 -10.01 12.69 -17.34
N SER A 399 -10.65 13.63 -16.65
CA SER A 399 -11.77 14.41 -17.18
C SER A 399 -11.37 15.59 -18.06
N LEU A 400 -10.06 15.91 -18.16
CA LEU A 400 -9.57 16.99 -19.00
C LEU A 400 -9.83 16.66 -20.48
N SER A 401 -10.60 17.51 -21.14
CA SER A 401 -10.74 17.45 -22.60
C SER A 401 -9.42 17.79 -23.29
N MET A 402 -9.27 17.38 -24.54
CA MET A 402 -8.07 17.69 -25.33
C MET A 402 -7.82 19.19 -25.47
N MET A 403 -8.90 20.01 -25.49
CA MET A 403 -8.77 21.47 -25.49
C MET A 403 -8.23 22.00 -24.18
N GLN A 404 -8.69 21.46 -23.04
CA GLN A 404 -8.17 21.85 -21.72
C GLN A 404 -6.71 21.41 -21.53
N LEU A 405 -6.33 20.22 -22.00
CA LEU A 405 -4.94 19.78 -22.03
C LEU A 405 -4.06 20.71 -22.85
N LYS A 406 -4.47 21.06 -24.07
CA LYS A 406 -3.74 22.05 -24.89
C LYS A 406 -3.63 23.39 -24.20
N GLY A 407 -4.63 23.77 -23.40
CA GLY A 407 -4.62 25.00 -22.63
C GLY A 407 -3.57 25.05 -21.50
N LEU A 408 -2.94 23.91 -21.13
CA LEU A 408 -1.84 23.87 -20.18
C LEU A 408 -0.51 24.32 -20.79
N PHE A 409 -0.37 24.27 -22.09
CA PHE A 409 0.84 24.63 -22.82
C PHE A 409 0.94 26.12 -23.14
N LYS A 410 2.14 26.61 -23.42
CA LYS A 410 2.39 27.95 -23.88
C LYS A 410 1.64 28.20 -25.20
N SER A 411 1.01 29.37 -25.32
CA SER A 411 0.15 29.70 -26.45
C SER A 411 0.92 30.00 -27.74
N ASP A 412 2.18 30.37 -27.62
CA ASP A 412 3.11 30.66 -28.71
C ASP A 412 3.79 29.42 -29.30
N LEU A 413 3.65 28.26 -28.63
CA LEU A 413 4.15 27.00 -29.14
C LEU A 413 3.18 26.41 -30.17
N PRO A 414 3.68 26.01 -31.37
CA PRO A 414 2.89 25.19 -32.28
C PRO A 414 2.54 23.85 -31.66
N ASP A 415 1.39 23.27 -32.05
CA ASP A 415 0.94 21.98 -31.45
C ASP A 415 1.99 20.87 -31.60
N SER A 416 2.72 20.84 -32.73
CA SER A 416 3.80 19.86 -32.97
C SER A 416 4.99 19.93 -32.00
N GLU A 417 5.12 21.02 -31.27
CA GLU A 417 6.17 21.24 -30.28
C GLU A 417 5.68 21.06 -28.83
N LYS A 418 4.35 20.99 -28.60
CA LYS A 418 3.79 20.68 -27.28
C LYS A 418 4.00 19.21 -26.95
N VAL A 419 4.69 18.91 -25.85
CA VAL A 419 5.05 17.54 -25.46
C VAL A 419 4.12 17.05 -24.36
N LEU A 420 3.34 16.00 -24.62
CA LEU A 420 2.48 15.33 -23.66
C LEU A 420 3.03 13.92 -23.36
N ILE A 421 3.27 13.63 -22.08
CA ILE A 421 3.66 12.31 -21.59
C ILE A 421 2.50 11.73 -20.78
N ASP A 422 1.83 10.72 -21.32
CA ASP A 422 0.68 10.07 -20.69
C ASP A 422 1.09 8.73 -20.07
N VAL A 423 1.58 8.77 -18.83
CA VAL A 423 2.11 7.59 -18.11
C VAL A 423 1.04 6.53 -17.84
N LYS A 424 -0.22 6.93 -17.82
CA LYS A 424 -1.34 6.04 -17.46
C LYS A 424 -2.22 5.69 -18.66
N SER A 425 -1.82 6.08 -19.88
CA SER A 425 -2.61 5.89 -21.10
C SER A 425 -4.08 6.31 -20.89
N LEU A 426 -4.28 7.52 -20.33
CA LEU A 426 -5.62 8.04 -20.00
C LEU A 426 -6.40 8.50 -21.23
N TYR A 427 -5.68 9.01 -22.22
CA TYR A 427 -6.28 9.65 -23.39
C TYR A 427 -6.30 8.73 -24.59
N ARG A 428 -7.37 8.82 -25.37
CA ARG A 428 -7.54 7.95 -26.54
C ARG A 428 -6.51 8.27 -27.62
N MET A 429 -6.02 7.23 -28.29
CA MET A 429 -5.00 7.35 -29.34
C MET A 429 -5.47 8.20 -30.52
N ASP A 430 -6.75 8.07 -30.92
CA ASP A 430 -7.32 8.84 -31.99
C ASP A 430 -7.40 10.35 -31.65
N GLU A 431 -7.75 10.70 -30.42
CA GLU A 431 -7.77 12.08 -29.93
C GLU A 431 -6.35 12.66 -29.82
N LEU A 432 -5.40 11.88 -29.33
CA LEU A 432 -3.98 12.28 -29.27
C LEU A 432 -3.43 12.57 -30.67
N LYS A 433 -3.64 11.69 -31.64
CA LYS A 433 -3.23 11.90 -33.04
C LYS A 433 -3.91 13.11 -33.65
N ALA A 434 -5.22 13.28 -33.44
CA ALA A 434 -5.97 14.40 -33.96
C ALA A 434 -5.57 15.75 -33.31
N SER A 435 -4.98 15.73 -32.13
CA SER A 435 -4.55 16.93 -31.42
C SER A 435 -3.39 17.66 -32.13
N GLY A 436 -2.60 16.96 -32.90
CA GLY A 436 -1.36 17.49 -33.51
C GLY A 436 -0.21 17.68 -32.50
N MET A 437 -0.43 17.43 -31.22
CA MET A 437 0.64 17.47 -30.19
C MET A 437 1.60 16.30 -30.37
N ARG A 438 2.83 16.52 -29.96
CA ARG A 438 3.78 15.41 -29.76
C ARG A 438 3.42 14.71 -28.46
N PHE A 439 3.27 13.40 -28.52
CA PHE A 439 2.92 12.62 -27.32
C PHE A 439 3.72 11.32 -27.23
N TRP A 440 3.87 10.87 -26.02
CA TRP A 440 4.34 9.54 -25.66
C TRP A 440 3.45 8.97 -24.58
N ARG A 441 3.21 7.66 -24.60
CA ARG A 441 2.46 6.96 -23.55
C ARG A 441 3.09 5.61 -23.21
N LEU A 442 2.93 5.21 -21.95
CA LEU A 442 3.45 3.95 -21.44
C LEU A 442 2.53 2.80 -21.81
#